data_35f73d91003616c402d8cd37cb23b078
#
_entry.id   35f73d91003616c402d8cd37cb23b078
#
_cell.length_a   1.000
_cell.length_b   1.000
_cell.length_c   1.000
_cell.angle_alpha   90.00
_cell.angle_beta   90.00
_cell.angle_gamma   90.00
#
_symmetry.space_group_name_H-M   'P 1'
#
loop_
_entity.id
_entity.type
_entity.pdbx_description
1 polymer ?
#
loop_
_entity_poly.entity_id
_entity_poly.type
_entity_poly.pdbx_seq_one_letter_code
_entity_poly.pdbx_strand_id
1 'polypeptide(L)'
;NIEKILTKLDIDLFTEVVDWETFREILISFLYASTPDSDLATDHGIRATLWKAASKYKIKYILNGRNNFTEGILPWSWAYSALDWKFIRSVYRKHTNKKLKKFPHISLLNMIYKMIFVRFKNINILDFIDYSNDIAKNKLINEFDWKSYGKKHDESLYTKFIYSFLHPKKFKFDK
;
A
#
# COMPACT_ATOMS: atom_id res chain seq x y z
N ASN A 1 16.35 7.44 -4.68
CA ASN A 1 16.72 6.04 -4.92
C ASN A 1 15.91 5.39 -6.06
N ILE A 2 14.55 5.43 -6.00
CA ILE A 2 13.71 4.71 -6.98
C ILE A 2 13.82 5.29 -8.39
N GLU A 3 13.86 6.60 -8.54
CA GLU A 3 14.00 7.27 -9.84
C GLU A 3 15.27 6.83 -10.58
N LYS A 4 16.41 6.75 -9.87
CA LYS A 4 17.66 6.25 -10.45
C LYS A 4 17.54 4.83 -10.98
N ILE A 5 16.87 3.94 -10.23
CA ILE A 5 16.66 2.55 -10.61
C ILE A 5 15.78 2.49 -11.88
N LEU A 6 14.68 3.22 -11.88
CA LEU A 6 13.74 3.24 -13.00
C LEU A 6 14.38 3.81 -14.26
N THR A 7 15.16 4.90 -14.13
CA THR A 7 15.93 5.48 -15.25
C THR A 7 16.94 4.48 -15.82
N LYS A 8 17.67 3.76 -14.93
CA LYS A 8 18.64 2.75 -15.37
C LYS A 8 18.00 1.56 -16.09
N LEU A 9 16.77 1.24 -15.72
CA LEU A 9 16.00 0.14 -16.31
C LEU A 9 15.10 0.56 -17.48
N ASP A 10 15.12 1.84 -17.85
CA ASP A 10 14.25 2.42 -18.88
C ASP A 10 12.76 2.15 -18.62
N ILE A 11 12.35 2.38 -17.35
CA ILE A 11 10.97 2.15 -16.90
C ILE A 11 10.31 3.49 -16.59
N ASP A 12 9.13 3.71 -17.15
CA ASP A 12 8.33 4.90 -16.91
C ASP A 12 7.84 4.99 -15.45
N LEU A 13 7.89 6.20 -14.88
CA LEU A 13 7.36 6.48 -13.55
C LEU A 13 6.01 7.19 -13.63
N PHE A 14 4.99 6.59 -13.04
CA PHE A 14 3.71 7.24 -12.81
C PHE A 14 3.57 7.64 -11.35
N THR A 15 3.47 8.95 -11.08
CA THR A 15 3.36 9.50 -9.73
C THR A 15 1.97 10.13 -9.51
N GLU A 16 1.36 9.84 -8.38
CA GLU A 16 0.15 10.52 -7.90
C GLU A 16 0.47 11.16 -6.55
N VAL A 17 0.36 12.48 -6.49
CA VAL A 17 0.57 13.23 -5.25
C VAL A 17 -0.76 13.42 -4.54
N VAL A 18 -0.85 12.90 -3.32
CA VAL A 18 -2.05 13.06 -2.49
C VAL A 18 -2.03 14.40 -1.73
N ASP A 19 -3.20 14.95 -1.47
CA ASP A 19 -3.34 16.13 -0.62
C ASP A 19 -2.91 15.79 0.81
N TRP A 20 -1.79 16.37 1.26
CA TRP A 20 -1.17 16.03 2.54
C TRP A 20 -2.09 16.24 3.73
N GLU A 21 -2.83 17.35 3.77
CA GLU A 21 -3.72 17.66 4.89
C GLU A 21 -4.82 16.60 5.00
N THR A 22 -5.44 16.24 3.89
CA THR A 22 -6.44 15.16 3.85
C THR A 22 -5.84 13.82 4.27
N PHE A 23 -4.65 13.50 3.78
CA PHE A 23 -4.00 12.23 4.11
C PHE A 23 -3.62 12.17 5.60
N ARG A 24 -3.06 13.24 6.15
CA ARG A 24 -2.76 13.36 7.58
C ARG A 24 -4.02 13.19 8.46
N GLU A 25 -5.13 13.83 8.08
CA GLU A 25 -6.40 13.68 8.80
C GLU A 25 -6.92 12.22 8.76
N ILE A 26 -6.72 11.52 7.65
CA ILE A 26 -7.07 10.09 7.53
C ILE A 26 -6.22 9.27 8.50
N LEU A 27 -4.90 9.43 8.50
CA LEU A 27 -4.00 8.68 9.37
C LEU A 27 -4.35 8.89 10.85
N ILE A 28 -4.59 10.15 11.26
CA ILE A 28 -5.03 10.49 12.62
C ILE A 28 -6.37 9.84 12.95
N SER A 29 -7.32 9.83 12.01
CA SER A 29 -8.63 9.21 12.22
C SER A 29 -8.51 7.70 12.47
N PHE A 30 -7.60 7.01 11.78
CA PHE A 30 -7.33 5.60 12.00
C PHE A 30 -6.66 5.32 13.35
N LEU A 31 -5.77 6.21 13.80
CA LEU A 31 -5.20 6.12 15.15
C LEU A 31 -6.28 6.21 16.24
N TYR A 32 -7.20 7.16 16.14
CA TYR A 32 -8.32 7.30 17.05
C TYR A 32 -9.30 6.12 16.98
N ALA A 33 -9.56 5.60 15.79
CA ALA A 33 -10.41 4.43 15.58
C ALA A 33 -9.84 3.16 16.21
N SER A 34 -8.52 3.15 16.49
CA SER A 34 -7.85 2.02 17.13
C SER A 34 -7.99 0.70 16.36
N THR A 35 -7.94 0.77 15.07
CA THR A 35 -7.93 -0.42 14.22
C THR A 35 -6.55 -1.06 14.23
N PRO A 36 -6.43 -2.40 14.23
CA PRO A 36 -5.14 -3.06 14.10
C PRO A 36 -4.42 -2.72 12.80
N ASP A 37 -5.16 -2.54 11.72
CA ASP A 37 -4.63 -2.13 10.41
C ASP A 37 -4.79 -0.62 10.23
N SER A 38 -3.80 0.13 10.68
CA SER A 38 -3.79 1.60 10.60
C SER A 38 -3.36 2.11 9.23
N ASP A 39 -2.72 1.27 8.41
CA ASP A 39 -2.23 1.60 7.05
C ASP A 39 -3.25 1.29 5.95
N LEU A 40 -4.43 0.81 6.30
CA LEU A 40 -5.47 0.40 5.35
C LEU A 40 -5.80 1.47 4.30
N ALA A 41 -5.83 2.74 4.72
CA ALA A 41 -6.10 3.85 3.81
C ALA A 41 -4.95 4.06 2.81
N THR A 42 -3.71 3.89 3.23
CA THR A 42 -2.52 3.95 2.37
C THR A 42 -2.60 2.88 1.30
N ASP A 43 -2.88 1.64 1.69
CA ASP A 43 -3.04 0.51 0.77
C ASP A 43 -4.18 0.73 -0.22
N HIS A 44 -5.29 1.33 0.23
CA HIS A 44 -6.39 1.70 -0.65
C HIS A 44 -5.96 2.74 -1.69
N GLY A 45 -5.28 3.80 -1.27
CA GLY A 45 -4.76 4.85 -2.14
C GLY A 45 -3.78 4.32 -3.19
N ILE A 46 -2.86 3.44 -2.78
CA ILE A 46 -1.92 2.76 -3.68
C ILE A 46 -2.68 1.95 -4.74
N ARG A 47 -3.65 1.13 -4.33
CA ARG A 47 -4.46 0.34 -5.26
C ARG A 47 -5.29 1.22 -6.21
N ALA A 48 -5.87 2.31 -5.69
CA ALA A 48 -6.64 3.24 -6.51
C ALA A 48 -5.77 3.90 -7.58
N THR A 49 -4.56 4.33 -7.22
CA THR A 49 -3.58 4.93 -8.13
C THR A 49 -3.12 3.93 -9.17
N LEU A 50 -2.79 2.71 -8.75
CA LEU A 50 -2.39 1.62 -9.63
C LEU A 50 -3.49 1.29 -10.68
N TRP A 51 -4.74 1.20 -10.24
CA TRP A 51 -5.86 0.93 -11.14
C TRP A 51 -6.17 2.12 -12.07
N LYS A 52 -5.96 3.35 -11.59
CA LYS A 52 -6.05 4.57 -12.42
C LYS A 52 -5.01 4.55 -13.53
N ALA A 53 -3.75 4.28 -13.19
CA ALA A 53 -2.66 4.16 -14.16
C ALA A 53 -2.91 3.02 -15.16
N ALA A 54 -3.22 1.82 -14.67
CA ALA A 54 -3.50 0.68 -15.53
C ALA A 54 -4.67 0.92 -16.49
N SER A 55 -5.71 1.63 -16.04
CA SER A 55 -6.83 2.01 -16.91
C SER A 55 -6.43 3.06 -17.95
N LYS A 56 -5.65 4.07 -17.55
CA LYS A 56 -5.17 5.14 -18.42
C LYS A 56 -4.32 4.59 -19.57
N TYR A 57 -3.43 3.66 -19.25
CA TYR A 57 -2.50 3.07 -20.21
C TYR A 57 -3.00 1.75 -20.82
N LYS A 58 -4.25 1.34 -20.54
CA LYS A 58 -4.88 0.10 -21.05
C LYS A 58 -4.06 -1.16 -20.71
N ILE A 59 -3.42 -1.16 -19.56
CA ILE A 59 -2.61 -2.28 -19.07
C ILE A 59 -3.54 -3.36 -18.48
N LYS A 60 -3.34 -4.62 -18.87
CA LYS A 60 -4.11 -5.76 -18.37
C LYS A 60 -3.40 -6.55 -17.27
N TYR A 61 -2.08 -6.52 -17.25
CA TYR A 61 -1.25 -7.30 -16.32
C TYR A 61 -0.55 -6.34 -15.38
N ILE A 62 -0.73 -6.56 -14.07
CA ILE A 62 -0.10 -5.78 -13.01
C ILE A 62 0.85 -6.73 -12.29
N LEU A 63 2.15 -6.49 -12.42
CA LEU A 63 3.16 -7.20 -11.64
C LEU A 63 3.29 -6.54 -10.28
N ASN A 64 3.31 -7.33 -9.22
CA ASN A 64 3.57 -6.81 -7.89
C ASN A 64 4.65 -7.64 -7.18
N GLY A 65 5.35 -7.00 -6.23
CA GLY A 65 6.41 -7.60 -5.45
C GLY A 65 5.93 -8.32 -4.19
N ARG A 66 4.63 -8.63 -4.08
CA ARG A 66 4.15 -9.45 -2.96
C ARG A 66 4.68 -10.87 -3.07
N ASN A 67 4.88 -11.46 -1.90
CA ASN A 67 5.39 -12.79 -1.74
C ASN A 67 4.60 -13.47 -0.62
N ASN A 68 3.97 -14.58 -0.91
CA ASN A 68 3.12 -15.29 0.04
C ASN A 68 3.89 -15.86 1.22
N PHE A 69 5.19 -16.15 1.06
CA PHE A 69 6.03 -16.69 2.13
C PHE A 69 6.29 -15.69 3.25
N THR A 70 6.41 -14.40 2.94
CA THR A 70 6.76 -13.37 3.91
C THR A 70 5.61 -12.44 4.30
N GLU A 71 4.50 -12.46 3.57
CA GLU A 71 3.41 -11.50 3.74
C GLU A 71 2.04 -12.13 4.08
N GLY A 72 1.91 -13.45 4.01
CA GLY A 72 0.68 -14.18 4.33
C GLY A 72 0.46 -14.46 5.83
N ILE A 73 0.99 -13.65 6.73
CA ILE A 73 1.13 -13.99 8.15
C ILE A 73 -0.08 -13.60 8.99
N LEU A 74 -0.85 -12.57 8.60
CA LEU A 74 -1.97 -12.08 9.42
C LEU A 74 -3.25 -12.89 9.18
N PRO A 75 -3.95 -13.30 10.26
CA PRO A 75 -5.27 -13.90 10.14
C PRO A 75 -6.25 -12.97 9.42
N TRP A 76 -7.03 -13.48 8.49
CA TRP A 76 -8.05 -12.72 7.76
C TRP A 76 -9.05 -12.00 8.67
N SER A 77 -9.31 -12.57 9.84
CA SER A 77 -10.22 -12.00 10.84
C SER A 77 -9.70 -10.70 11.49
N TRP A 78 -8.43 -10.37 11.34
CA TRP A 78 -7.82 -9.17 11.92
C TRP A 78 -7.77 -7.99 10.96
N ALA A 79 -8.01 -8.23 9.69
CA ALA A 79 -7.87 -7.22 8.65
C ALA A 79 -9.21 -6.84 8.02
N TYR A 80 -9.39 -5.56 7.77
CA TYR A 80 -10.42 -5.08 6.86
C TYR A 80 -9.89 -5.12 5.44
N SER A 81 -10.80 -5.25 4.47
CA SER A 81 -10.39 -5.18 3.07
C SER A 81 -9.88 -3.79 2.71
N ALA A 82 -8.67 -3.69 2.17
CA ALA A 82 -8.16 -2.45 1.62
C ALA A 82 -9.00 -1.90 0.43
N LEU A 83 -9.96 -2.65 -0.06
CA LEU A 83 -10.94 -2.21 -1.07
C LEU A 83 -12.21 -1.62 -0.44
N ASP A 84 -12.37 -1.68 0.88
CA ASP A 84 -13.55 -1.13 1.56
C ASP A 84 -13.46 0.39 1.73
N TRP A 85 -13.74 1.11 0.66
CA TRP A 85 -13.84 2.56 0.67
C TRP A 85 -14.91 3.10 1.63
N LYS A 86 -16.00 2.34 1.84
CA LYS A 86 -17.07 2.74 2.75
C LYS A 86 -16.56 2.77 4.20
N PHE A 87 -15.79 1.79 4.60
CA PHE A 87 -15.16 1.74 5.92
C PHE A 87 -14.20 2.91 6.12
N ILE A 88 -13.25 3.13 5.19
CA ILE A 88 -12.28 4.23 5.26
C ILE A 88 -12.97 5.59 5.40
N ARG A 89 -13.98 5.83 4.57
CA ARG A 89 -14.75 7.06 4.61
C ARG A 89 -15.56 7.22 5.90
N SER A 90 -16.03 6.12 6.48
CA SER A 90 -16.78 6.12 7.74
C SER A 90 -15.89 6.47 8.92
N VAL A 91 -14.69 5.88 8.99
CA VAL A 91 -13.67 6.21 10.00
C VAL A 91 -13.30 7.68 9.94
N TYR A 92 -12.96 8.18 8.73
CA TYR A 92 -12.64 9.59 8.54
C TYR A 92 -13.77 10.52 8.98
N ARG A 93 -15.01 10.25 8.52
CA ARG A 93 -16.17 11.08 8.84
C ARG A 93 -16.47 11.11 10.33
N LYS A 94 -16.33 9.96 11.01
CA LYS A 94 -16.59 9.86 12.46
C LYS A 94 -15.67 10.76 13.28
N HIS A 95 -14.43 10.93 12.87
CA HIS A 95 -13.44 11.70 13.63
C HIS A 95 -13.28 13.14 13.19
N THR A 96 -13.58 13.46 11.93
CA THR A 96 -13.41 14.83 11.40
C THR A 96 -14.72 15.59 11.22
N ASN A 97 -15.88 14.91 11.22
CA ASN A 97 -17.17 15.43 10.80
C ASN A 97 -17.20 15.98 9.36
N LYS A 98 -16.19 15.65 8.55
CA LYS A 98 -16.02 16.10 7.16
C LYS A 98 -16.34 14.99 6.17
N LYS A 99 -16.62 15.39 4.91
CA LYS A 99 -16.69 14.46 3.78
C LYS A 99 -15.32 14.32 3.16
N LEU A 100 -14.84 13.09 3.03
CA LEU A 100 -13.58 12.79 2.35
C LEU A 100 -13.73 12.99 0.84
N LYS A 101 -13.05 13.99 0.26
CA LYS A 101 -13.21 14.39 -1.15
C LYS A 101 -11.94 14.19 -1.98
N LYS A 102 -10.77 14.52 -1.43
CA LYS A 102 -9.51 14.65 -2.16
C LYS A 102 -8.57 13.47 -1.84
N PHE A 103 -9.04 12.26 -2.03
CA PHE A 103 -8.21 11.08 -1.81
C PHE A 103 -8.43 10.07 -2.93
N PRO A 104 -7.35 9.48 -3.50
CA PRO A 104 -7.48 8.42 -4.50
C PRO A 104 -8.30 7.26 -3.95
N HIS A 105 -9.39 6.91 -4.63
CA HIS A 105 -10.25 5.84 -4.15
C HIS A 105 -10.88 5.01 -5.25
N ILE A 106 -11.29 3.82 -4.87
CA ILE A 106 -12.06 2.89 -5.71
C ILE A 106 -13.45 2.78 -5.09
N SER A 107 -14.45 3.31 -5.77
CA SER A 107 -15.85 3.09 -5.39
C SER A 107 -16.28 1.65 -5.74
N LEU A 108 -17.33 1.16 -5.07
CA LEU A 108 -17.89 -0.15 -5.37
C LEU A 108 -18.26 -0.31 -6.85
N LEU A 109 -18.89 0.71 -7.44
CA LEU A 109 -19.26 0.69 -8.86
C LEU A 109 -18.02 0.62 -9.77
N ASN A 110 -16.99 1.40 -9.46
CA ASN A 110 -15.72 1.32 -10.19
C ASN A 110 -15.04 -0.04 -10.04
N MET A 111 -15.12 -0.64 -8.86
CA MET A 111 -14.59 -1.97 -8.62
C MET A 111 -15.31 -3.01 -9.48
N ILE A 112 -16.63 -3.04 -9.46
CA ILE A 112 -17.45 -3.96 -10.26
C ILE A 112 -17.18 -3.76 -11.76
N TYR A 113 -17.19 -2.51 -12.23
CA TYR A 113 -16.86 -2.19 -13.62
C TYR A 113 -15.50 -2.75 -14.04
N LYS A 114 -14.46 -2.52 -13.22
CA LYS A 114 -13.11 -2.98 -13.53
C LYS A 114 -12.97 -4.48 -13.47
N MET A 115 -13.67 -5.15 -12.57
CA MET A 115 -13.67 -6.62 -12.50
C MET A 115 -14.34 -7.26 -13.72
N ILE A 116 -15.42 -6.69 -14.22
CA ILE A 116 -16.17 -7.25 -15.33
C ILE A 116 -15.56 -6.89 -16.68
N PHE A 117 -15.25 -5.60 -16.89
CA PHE A 117 -14.88 -5.09 -18.21
C PHE A 117 -13.37 -4.97 -18.43
N VAL A 118 -12.61 -4.55 -17.42
CA VAL A 118 -11.16 -4.36 -17.57
C VAL A 118 -10.37 -5.62 -17.27
N ARG A 119 -10.80 -6.40 -16.28
CA ARG A 119 -10.23 -7.70 -15.90
C ARG A 119 -8.73 -7.67 -15.70
N PHE A 120 -8.27 -6.75 -14.83
CA PHE A 120 -6.85 -6.73 -14.45
C PHE A 120 -6.42 -8.07 -13.86
N LYS A 121 -5.26 -8.54 -14.32
CA LYS A 121 -4.59 -9.73 -13.76
C LYS A 121 -3.43 -9.27 -12.91
N ASN A 122 -3.49 -9.50 -11.60
CA ASN A 122 -2.37 -9.28 -10.70
C ASN A 122 -1.49 -10.54 -10.69
N ILE A 123 -0.21 -10.36 -10.89
CA ILE A 123 0.78 -11.43 -10.92
C ILE A 123 1.81 -11.13 -9.83
N ASN A 124 1.92 -12.02 -8.86
CA ASN A 124 2.96 -11.98 -7.84
C ASN A 124 4.21 -12.62 -8.43
N ILE A 125 5.05 -11.83 -9.07
CA ILE A 125 6.21 -12.36 -9.81
C ILE A 125 7.17 -13.13 -8.91
N LEU A 126 7.27 -12.77 -7.64
CA LEU A 126 8.16 -13.40 -6.68
C LEU A 126 7.70 -14.82 -6.24
N ASP A 127 6.45 -15.19 -6.52
CA ASP A 127 5.96 -16.56 -6.25
C ASP A 127 6.49 -17.57 -7.30
N PHE A 128 7.08 -17.10 -8.41
CA PHE A 128 7.59 -17.92 -9.51
C PHE A 128 9.13 -18.08 -9.50
N ILE A 129 9.80 -17.43 -8.57
CA ILE A 129 11.27 -17.46 -8.45
C ILE A 129 11.68 -17.82 -7.03
N ASP A 130 12.88 -18.35 -6.90
CA ASP A 130 13.48 -18.61 -5.58
C ASP A 130 13.94 -17.27 -4.96
N TYR A 131 13.00 -16.63 -4.24
CA TYR A 131 13.20 -15.28 -3.72
C TYR A 131 13.85 -15.27 -2.34
N SER A 132 14.99 -14.58 -2.23
CA SER A 132 15.62 -14.22 -0.98
C SER A 132 15.76 -12.71 -0.83
N ASN A 133 15.29 -12.18 0.30
CA ASN A 133 15.37 -10.75 0.60
C ASN A 133 16.82 -10.24 0.64
N ASP A 134 17.74 -11.05 1.17
CA ASP A 134 19.15 -10.66 1.29
C ASP A 134 19.84 -10.63 -0.08
N ILE A 135 19.57 -11.61 -0.93
CA ILE A 135 20.07 -11.63 -2.31
C ILE A 135 19.53 -10.42 -3.08
N ALA A 136 18.23 -10.13 -2.96
CA ALA A 136 17.62 -8.99 -3.62
C ALA A 136 18.21 -7.65 -3.15
N LYS A 137 18.40 -7.47 -1.84
CA LYS A 137 19.04 -6.27 -1.28
C LYS A 137 20.47 -6.09 -1.77
N ASN A 138 21.28 -7.15 -1.73
CA ASN A 138 22.65 -7.10 -2.19
C ASN A 138 22.73 -6.73 -3.68
N LYS A 139 21.86 -7.29 -4.49
CA LYS A 139 21.77 -6.95 -5.91
C LYS A 139 21.40 -5.47 -6.11
N LEU A 140 20.39 -4.96 -5.39
CA LEU A 140 19.99 -3.56 -5.46
C LEU A 140 21.11 -2.59 -5.03
N ILE A 141 21.86 -2.92 -3.98
CA ILE A 141 22.98 -2.12 -3.52
C ILE A 141 24.10 -2.09 -4.56
N ASN A 142 24.50 -3.27 -5.03
CA ASN A 142 25.68 -3.41 -5.91
C ASN A 142 25.43 -2.92 -7.34
N GLU A 143 24.23 -3.19 -7.88
CA GLU A 143 23.92 -2.85 -9.27
C GLU A 143 23.24 -1.51 -9.45
N PHE A 144 22.52 -1.01 -8.43
CA PHE A 144 21.68 0.18 -8.54
C PHE A 144 22.00 1.29 -7.54
N ASP A 145 23.08 1.15 -6.78
CA ASP A 145 23.46 2.13 -5.74
C ASP A 145 22.29 2.44 -4.77
N TRP A 146 21.49 1.40 -4.47
CA TRP A 146 20.35 1.54 -3.58
C TRP A 146 20.80 1.69 -2.12
N LYS A 147 20.28 2.71 -1.44
CA LYS A 147 20.58 2.94 -0.02
C LYS A 147 19.50 2.29 0.84
N SER A 148 19.92 1.37 1.70
CA SER A 148 19.02 0.74 2.67
C SER A 148 18.51 1.79 3.68
N TYR A 149 17.23 1.73 3.97
CA TYR A 149 16.56 2.55 5.00
C TYR A 149 16.32 1.77 6.31
N GLY A 150 16.87 0.56 6.45
CA GLY A 150 16.74 -0.27 7.64
C GLY A 150 15.87 -1.50 7.44
N LYS A 151 14.97 -1.76 8.39
CA LYS A 151 14.06 -2.91 8.37
C LYS A 151 12.81 -2.63 7.52
N LYS A 152 12.04 -3.68 7.26
CA LYS A 152 10.70 -3.57 6.65
C LYS A 152 9.85 -2.62 7.49
N HIS A 153 9.16 -1.69 6.84
CA HIS A 153 8.32 -0.63 7.42
C HIS A 153 9.06 0.57 8.04
N ASP A 154 10.39 0.63 7.97
CA ASP A 154 11.17 1.79 8.44
C ASP A 154 11.18 2.96 7.45
N GLU A 155 10.64 2.78 6.24
CA GLU A 155 10.53 3.80 5.19
C GLU A 155 9.60 4.96 5.55
N SER A 156 8.61 4.70 6.40
CA SER A 156 7.64 5.67 6.88
C SER A 156 7.72 5.80 8.40
N LEU A 157 7.91 7.02 8.91
CA LEU A 157 7.91 7.29 10.36
C LEU A 157 6.58 6.91 11.02
N TYR A 158 5.46 7.10 10.31
CA TYR A 158 4.14 6.71 10.77
C TYR A 158 4.04 5.19 10.91
N THR A 159 4.39 4.46 9.86
CA THR A 159 4.33 3.00 9.85
C THR A 159 5.28 2.39 10.88
N LYS A 160 6.49 2.94 10.99
CA LYS A 160 7.46 2.56 12.02
C LYS A 160 6.90 2.74 13.44
N PHE A 161 6.29 3.90 13.73
CA PHE A 161 5.66 4.17 15.03
C PHE A 161 4.54 3.16 15.33
N ILE A 162 3.70 2.86 14.36
CA ILE A 162 2.61 1.90 14.52
C ILE A 162 3.15 0.52 14.88
N TYR A 163 4.07 -0.02 14.08
CA TYR A 163 4.53 -1.40 14.24
C TYR A 163 5.51 -1.60 15.38
N SER A 164 6.41 -0.64 15.64
CA SER A 164 7.43 -0.81 16.68
C SER A 164 7.00 -0.32 18.06
N PHE A 165 5.97 0.51 18.15
CA PHE A 165 5.53 1.06 19.44
C PHE A 165 4.05 0.79 19.73
N LEU A 166 3.15 1.18 18.82
CA LEU A 166 1.72 1.16 19.12
C LEU A 166 1.16 -0.27 19.19
N HIS A 167 1.52 -1.13 18.23
CA HIS A 167 1.05 -2.52 18.19
C HIS A 167 1.51 -3.33 19.42
N PRO A 168 2.79 -3.39 19.77
CA PRO A 168 3.23 -4.10 20.98
C PRO A 168 2.57 -3.57 22.23
N LYS A 169 2.50 -2.25 22.37
CA LYS A 169 1.96 -1.63 23.57
C LYS A 169 0.45 -1.79 23.72
N LYS A 170 -0.30 -1.62 22.63
CA LYS A 170 -1.77 -1.59 22.66
C LYS A 170 -2.40 -2.96 22.43
N PHE A 171 -1.90 -3.70 21.45
CA PHE A 171 -2.48 -4.98 21.05
C PHE A 171 -1.70 -6.18 21.57
N LYS A 172 -0.55 -5.96 22.26
CA LYS A 172 0.27 -7.00 22.86
C LYS A 172 0.84 -8.02 21.88
N PHE A 173 1.10 -7.62 20.64
CA PHE A 173 1.79 -8.45 19.66
C PHE A 173 2.91 -7.68 18.97
N ASP A 174 3.99 -8.40 18.63
CA ASP A 174 5.08 -7.96 17.74
C ASP A 174 4.86 -8.51 16.33
N LYS A 175 5.34 -7.74 15.35
CA LYS A 175 5.21 -8.09 13.94
C LYS A 175 6.58 -8.26 13.27
#